data_9f876c8de5fb79291b3c47d06e1b3928
#
_entry.id   9f876c8de5fb79291b3c47d06e1b3928
#
_cell.length_a   1.000
_cell.length_b   1.000
_cell.length_c   1.000
_cell.angle_alpha   90.00
_cell.angle_beta   90.00
_cell.angle_gamma   90.00
#
_symmetry.space_group_name_H-M   'P 1'
#
loop_
_entity.id
_entity.type
_entity.pdbx_description
1 polymer ?
#
loop_
_entity_poly.entity_id
_entity_poly.type
_entity_poly.pdbx_seq_one_letter_code
_entity_poly.pdbx_strand_id
1 'polypeptide(L)'
;SYAASCGDIFIDIEKRDPVPENLLQQYASMGIRGVWMHAILYLLHPVKGSEEFSRGYETRLRNLSVLAERCKKYGIGIYLYLNEPRGMPYAFYEKNPDWAGVDVPRNHMRANCTSRQKPLEWLEEACAAVFEAAPALAGAFMITMSENPTHCNYAFNKTACPLCRDRDGADLIAEVVAAAERGIHASSPGAKLLVSDWAWREKGTDTDNAAFKRKVIDRLPKNVWFMSISEWGKETGAGGVKG
;
A
#
# COMPACT_ATOMS: atom_id res chain seq x y z
N SER A 1 11.35 -9.61 4.41
CA SER A 1 10.11 -8.83 4.35
C SER A 1 9.16 -9.25 5.48
N TYR A 2 8.37 -8.35 5.99
CA TYR A 2 7.38 -8.62 7.07
C TYR A 2 6.42 -9.77 6.69
N ALA A 3 6.02 -9.88 5.43
CA ALA A 3 5.19 -10.97 4.93
C ALA A 3 5.86 -12.34 5.02
N ALA A 4 7.19 -12.41 4.89
CA ALA A 4 7.91 -13.68 5.01
C ALA A 4 8.02 -14.16 6.46
N SER A 5 8.04 -13.26 7.45
CA SER A 5 8.11 -13.61 8.86
C SER A 5 6.75 -13.98 9.46
N CYS A 6 5.65 -13.45 8.91
CA CYS A 6 4.30 -13.72 9.38
C CYS A 6 3.55 -14.77 8.56
N GLY A 7 4.12 -15.24 7.44
CA GLY A 7 3.43 -16.07 6.46
C GLY A 7 2.40 -15.27 5.65
N ASP A 8 1.73 -15.96 4.75
CA ASP A 8 0.64 -15.41 3.94
C ASP A 8 -0.67 -15.48 4.74
N ILE A 9 -1.05 -14.38 5.37
CA ILE A 9 -2.19 -14.32 6.30
C ILE A 9 -3.54 -14.59 5.64
N PHE A 10 -3.62 -14.54 4.30
CA PHE A 10 -4.87 -14.77 3.59
C PHE A 10 -4.95 -16.15 2.95
N ILE A 11 -3.83 -16.88 2.78
CA ILE A 11 -3.86 -18.16 2.09
C ILE A 11 -4.37 -19.31 2.97
N ASP A 12 -4.12 -19.24 4.27
CA ASP A 12 -4.36 -20.36 5.19
C ASP A 12 -4.98 -19.87 6.52
N ILE A 13 -6.16 -19.24 6.42
CA ILE A 13 -6.86 -18.67 7.58
C ILE A 13 -7.42 -19.74 8.53
N GLU A 14 -7.57 -21.00 8.07
CA GLU A 14 -8.02 -22.09 8.92
C GLU A 14 -6.95 -22.55 9.89
N LYS A 15 -5.69 -22.59 9.45
CA LYS A 15 -4.56 -22.94 10.30
C LYS A 15 -4.03 -21.78 11.13
N ARG A 16 -4.14 -20.58 10.61
CA ARG A 16 -3.59 -19.38 11.22
C ARG A 16 -4.54 -18.20 11.06
N ASP A 17 -5.59 -18.22 11.89
CA ASP A 17 -6.58 -17.14 11.89
C ASP A 17 -5.95 -15.83 12.43
N PRO A 18 -5.86 -14.77 11.62
CA PRO A 18 -5.26 -13.51 12.05
C PRO A 18 -6.16 -12.73 13.02
N VAL A 19 -7.46 -13.00 13.03
CA VAL A 19 -8.47 -12.29 13.84
C VAL A 19 -9.55 -13.25 14.37
N PRO A 20 -9.18 -14.17 15.28
CA PRO A 20 -10.15 -15.10 15.86
C PRO A 20 -11.24 -14.33 16.64
N GLU A 21 -12.42 -14.92 16.76
CA GLU A 21 -13.59 -14.23 17.33
C GLU A 21 -13.38 -13.73 18.76
N ASN A 22 -12.68 -14.48 19.60
CA ASN A 22 -12.36 -14.04 20.97
C ASN A 22 -11.49 -12.76 20.96
N LEU A 23 -10.57 -12.61 20.02
CA LEU A 23 -9.78 -11.39 19.86
C LEU A 23 -10.65 -10.23 19.37
N LEU A 24 -11.57 -10.48 18.44
CA LEU A 24 -12.50 -9.46 17.94
C LEU A 24 -13.45 -8.98 19.05
N GLN A 25 -13.92 -9.88 19.93
CA GLN A 25 -14.71 -9.51 21.11
C GLN A 25 -13.93 -8.59 22.05
N GLN A 26 -12.65 -8.93 22.33
CA GLN A 26 -11.78 -8.09 23.14
C GLN A 26 -11.57 -6.71 22.50
N TYR A 27 -11.25 -6.66 21.20
CA TYR A 27 -11.07 -5.40 20.48
C TYR A 27 -12.33 -4.53 20.51
N ALA A 28 -13.49 -5.13 20.28
CA ALA A 28 -14.77 -4.43 20.34
C ALA A 28 -15.05 -3.86 21.75
N SER A 29 -14.78 -4.63 22.82
CA SER A 29 -14.95 -4.19 24.22
C SER A 29 -13.99 -3.04 24.59
N MET A 30 -12.79 -2.99 23.97
CA MET A 30 -11.83 -1.90 24.13
C MET A 30 -12.14 -0.67 23.26
N GLY A 31 -13.22 -0.72 22.47
CA GLY A 31 -13.61 0.39 21.58
C GLY A 31 -12.80 0.47 20.28
N ILE A 32 -12.00 -0.54 19.94
CA ILE A 32 -11.26 -0.60 18.66
C ILE A 32 -12.27 -0.73 17.52
N ARG A 33 -12.16 0.13 16.51
CA ARG A 33 -13.07 0.20 15.35
C ARG A 33 -12.41 -0.15 14.03
N GLY A 34 -11.09 -0.33 14.01
CA GLY A 34 -10.37 -0.68 12.80
C GLY A 34 -9.09 -1.45 13.10
N VAL A 35 -8.76 -2.36 12.22
CA VAL A 35 -7.48 -3.06 12.19
C VAL A 35 -6.92 -2.97 10.78
N TRP A 36 -5.60 -2.87 10.66
CA TRP A 36 -4.98 -2.94 9.35
C TRP A 36 -4.30 -4.29 9.14
N MET A 37 -4.34 -4.79 7.91
CA MET A 37 -3.72 -6.03 7.50
C MET A 37 -2.83 -5.80 6.30
N HIS A 38 -1.59 -6.28 6.35
CA HIS A 38 -0.68 -6.16 5.23
C HIS A 38 -1.20 -6.95 4.03
N ALA A 39 -1.30 -6.29 2.89
CA ALA A 39 -1.71 -6.89 1.64
C ALA A 39 -0.73 -6.55 0.52
N ILE A 40 -0.60 -7.47 -0.42
CA ILE A 40 0.16 -7.31 -1.65
C ILE A 40 -0.81 -7.49 -2.80
N LEU A 41 -1.07 -6.43 -3.56
CA LEU A 41 -2.15 -6.45 -4.55
C LEU A 41 -1.97 -7.51 -5.64
N TYR A 42 -0.76 -7.72 -6.14
CA TYR A 42 -0.55 -8.76 -7.16
C TYR A 42 -0.80 -10.20 -6.64
N LEU A 43 -0.85 -10.41 -5.32
CA LEU A 43 -1.28 -11.68 -4.72
C LEU A 43 -2.80 -11.78 -4.55
N LEU A 44 -3.53 -10.69 -4.77
CA LEU A 44 -4.99 -10.60 -4.70
C LEU A 44 -5.63 -10.39 -6.07
N HIS A 45 -4.91 -9.75 -7.00
CA HIS A 45 -5.34 -9.51 -8.38
C HIS A 45 -4.16 -9.70 -9.33
N PRO A 46 -4.24 -10.64 -10.29
CA PRO A 46 -3.11 -10.95 -11.17
C PRO A 46 -2.83 -9.83 -12.17
N VAL A 47 -1.56 -9.73 -12.57
CA VAL A 47 -1.20 -8.98 -13.78
C VAL A 47 -1.43 -9.88 -14.98
N LYS A 48 -2.27 -9.46 -15.91
CA LYS A 48 -2.61 -10.22 -17.12
C LYS A 48 -1.36 -10.64 -17.91
N GLY A 49 -1.24 -11.94 -18.19
CA GLY A 49 -0.08 -12.53 -18.86
C GLY A 49 1.11 -12.83 -17.93
N SER A 50 0.93 -12.63 -16.61
CA SER A 50 1.95 -12.91 -15.59
C SER A 50 1.32 -13.52 -14.33
N GLU A 51 0.31 -14.33 -14.50
CA GLU A 51 -0.52 -14.94 -13.44
C GLU A 51 0.29 -15.89 -12.53
N GLU A 52 1.45 -16.35 -12.99
CA GLU A 52 2.36 -17.18 -12.18
C GLU A 52 2.86 -16.49 -10.91
N PHE A 53 2.90 -15.14 -10.89
CA PHE A 53 3.26 -14.37 -9.70
C PHE A 53 2.11 -14.22 -8.69
N SER A 54 0.90 -14.60 -9.08
CA SER A 54 -0.34 -14.42 -8.32
C SER A 54 -0.98 -15.75 -7.87
N ARG A 55 -0.25 -16.86 -7.94
CA ARG A 55 -0.81 -18.18 -7.61
C ARG A 55 -1.57 -18.19 -6.30
N GLY A 56 -2.81 -18.70 -6.33
CA GLY A 56 -3.70 -18.76 -5.18
C GLY A 56 -4.41 -17.44 -4.85
N TYR A 57 -4.46 -16.49 -5.77
CA TYR A 57 -5.12 -15.19 -5.56
C TYR A 57 -6.61 -15.34 -5.25
N GLU A 58 -7.33 -16.27 -5.91
CA GLU A 58 -8.75 -16.49 -5.65
C GLU A 58 -9.01 -16.94 -4.20
N THR A 59 -8.14 -17.83 -3.67
CA THR A 59 -8.23 -18.27 -2.28
C THR A 59 -7.98 -17.12 -1.32
N ARG A 60 -6.94 -16.29 -1.57
CA ARG A 60 -6.66 -15.12 -0.73
C ARG A 60 -7.80 -14.11 -0.76
N LEU A 61 -8.35 -13.85 -1.93
CA LEU A 61 -9.43 -12.88 -2.11
C LEU A 61 -10.71 -13.33 -1.40
N ARG A 62 -11.08 -14.62 -1.57
CA ARG A 62 -12.20 -15.22 -0.83
C ARG A 62 -12.00 -15.16 0.68
N ASN A 63 -10.81 -15.51 1.17
CA ASN A 63 -10.50 -15.49 2.59
C ASN A 63 -10.49 -14.07 3.15
N LEU A 64 -9.98 -13.10 2.39
CA LEU A 64 -10.05 -11.67 2.76
C LEU A 64 -11.51 -11.22 2.92
N SER A 65 -12.38 -11.60 1.98
CA SER A 65 -13.81 -11.28 2.06
C SER A 65 -14.45 -11.88 3.32
N VAL A 66 -14.16 -13.15 3.63
CA VAL A 66 -14.64 -13.83 4.85
C VAL A 66 -14.16 -13.11 6.12
N LEU A 67 -12.87 -12.73 6.17
CA LEU A 67 -12.32 -12.00 7.31
C LEU A 67 -12.96 -10.61 7.47
N ALA A 68 -13.17 -9.89 6.37
CA ALA A 68 -13.78 -8.57 6.39
C ALA A 68 -15.23 -8.62 6.90
N GLU A 69 -16.02 -9.57 6.43
CA GLU A 69 -17.39 -9.79 6.93
C GLU A 69 -17.41 -10.21 8.41
N ARG A 70 -16.47 -11.05 8.84
CA ARG A 70 -16.34 -11.42 10.26
C ARG A 70 -16.05 -10.20 11.13
N CYS A 71 -15.05 -9.40 10.78
CA CYS A 71 -14.70 -8.20 11.55
C CYS A 71 -15.85 -7.21 11.62
N LYS A 72 -16.56 -7.02 10.51
CA LYS A 72 -17.73 -6.13 10.42
C LYS A 72 -18.83 -6.49 11.42
N LYS A 73 -19.06 -7.79 11.71
CA LYS A 73 -20.04 -8.24 12.73
C LYS A 73 -19.73 -7.71 14.13
N TYR A 74 -18.46 -7.41 14.41
CA TYR A 74 -18.00 -6.83 15.69
C TYR A 74 -17.84 -5.30 15.62
N GLY A 75 -18.27 -4.67 14.53
CA GLY A 75 -18.11 -3.22 14.32
C GLY A 75 -16.67 -2.80 14.08
N ILE A 76 -15.82 -3.74 13.60
CA ILE A 76 -14.40 -3.52 13.33
C ILE A 76 -14.17 -3.57 11.81
N GLY A 77 -13.65 -2.49 11.25
CA GLY A 77 -13.30 -2.43 9.84
C GLY A 77 -11.89 -2.98 9.55
N ILE A 78 -11.73 -3.71 8.47
CA ILE A 78 -10.39 -4.06 7.95
C ILE A 78 -9.93 -2.97 6.99
N TYR A 79 -8.71 -2.47 7.21
CA TYR A 79 -7.97 -1.58 6.31
C TYR A 79 -6.80 -2.35 5.71
N LEU A 80 -6.69 -2.40 4.39
CA LEU A 80 -5.54 -3.03 3.72
C LEU A 80 -4.31 -2.13 3.82
N TYR A 81 -3.23 -2.61 4.43
CA TYR A 81 -1.96 -1.92 4.41
C TYR A 81 -1.25 -2.20 3.08
N LEU A 82 -1.09 -1.17 2.27
CA LEU A 82 -0.60 -1.24 0.90
C LEU A 82 0.72 -0.49 0.73
N ASN A 83 1.73 -1.16 0.18
CA ASN A 83 2.92 -0.56 -0.39
C ASN A 83 2.89 -0.77 -1.91
N GLU A 84 2.10 0.02 -2.62
CA GLU A 84 1.83 -0.18 -4.04
C GLU A 84 2.19 1.06 -4.90
N PRO A 85 2.37 0.88 -6.22
CA PRO A 85 2.50 -0.40 -6.93
C PRO A 85 3.81 -1.10 -6.54
N ARG A 86 3.71 -2.26 -5.90
CA ARG A 86 4.89 -2.96 -5.38
C ARG A 86 5.79 -3.43 -6.52
N GLY A 87 7.08 -3.19 -6.37
CA GLY A 87 8.09 -3.70 -7.28
C GLY A 87 8.09 -5.23 -7.35
N MET A 88 8.41 -5.74 -8.51
CA MET A 88 8.36 -7.16 -8.85
C MET A 88 9.78 -7.74 -9.00
N PRO A 89 9.96 -9.07 -8.92
CA PRO A 89 11.20 -9.73 -9.26
C PRO A 89 11.63 -9.46 -10.71
N TYR A 90 12.92 -9.54 -11.02
CA TYR A 90 13.46 -9.29 -12.36
C TYR A 90 12.75 -10.11 -13.46
N ALA A 91 12.44 -11.37 -13.20
CA ALA A 91 11.73 -12.25 -14.14
C ALA A 91 10.36 -11.71 -14.59
N PHE A 92 9.69 -10.91 -13.78
CA PHE A 92 8.45 -10.24 -14.17
C PHE A 92 8.73 -9.22 -15.30
N TYR A 93 9.79 -8.43 -15.19
CA TYR A 93 10.11 -7.38 -16.15
C TYR A 93 10.70 -7.90 -17.45
N GLU A 94 11.18 -9.13 -17.50
CA GLU A 94 11.56 -9.80 -18.74
C GLU A 94 10.34 -10.00 -19.65
N LYS A 95 9.17 -10.28 -19.05
CA LYS A 95 7.89 -10.39 -19.76
C LYS A 95 7.17 -9.05 -19.91
N ASN A 96 7.39 -8.12 -18.99
CA ASN A 96 6.70 -6.84 -18.91
C ASN A 96 7.69 -5.66 -18.94
N PRO A 97 8.48 -5.47 -20.01
CA PRO A 97 9.52 -4.44 -20.06
C PRO A 97 8.95 -3.01 -19.97
N ASP A 98 7.70 -2.82 -20.35
CA ASP A 98 6.96 -1.57 -20.27
C ASP A 98 6.42 -1.23 -18.86
N TRP A 99 6.72 -2.08 -17.86
CA TRP A 99 6.50 -1.77 -16.45
C TRP A 99 7.79 -1.28 -15.77
N ALA A 100 8.96 -1.60 -16.37
CA ALA A 100 10.23 -1.48 -15.70
C ALA A 100 10.59 -0.03 -15.38
N GLY A 101 10.80 0.22 -14.11
CA GLY A 101 11.35 1.43 -13.53
C GLY A 101 12.81 1.25 -13.10
N VAL A 102 13.20 1.94 -12.04
CA VAL A 102 14.55 1.90 -11.51
C VAL A 102 14.87 0.54 -10.87
N ASP A 103 16.13 0.16 -11.01
CA ASP A 103 16.65 -1.04 -10.39
C ASP A 103 16.85 -0.85 -8.88
N VAL A 104 16.53 -1.87 -8.09
CA VAL A 104 16.67 -1.89 -6.64
C VAL A 104 17.40 -3.17 -6.21
N PRO A 105 18.74 -3.25 -6.45
CA PRO A 105 19.50 -4.49 -6.30
C PRO A 105 19.43 -5.11 -4.90
N ARG A 106 19.42 -4.28 -3.86
CA ARG A 106 19.32 -4.76 -2.47
C ARG A 106 18.06 -5.60 -2.17
N ASN A 107 17.00 -5.38 -2.96
CA ASN A 107 15.74 -6.10 -2.84
C ASN A 107 15.59 -7.22 -3.88
N HIS A 108 16.56 -7.37 -4.80
CA HIS A 108 16.47 -8.24 -5.98
C HIS A 108 15.21 -7.99 -6.81
N MET A 109 14.83 -6.71 -6.96
CA MET A 109 13.59 -6.25 -7.61
C MET A 109 13.85 -5.00 -8.43
N ARG A 110 12.87 -4.62 -9.24
CA ARG A 110 12.76 -3.27 -9.80
C ARG A 110 11.53 -2.57 -9.28
N ALA A 111 11.57 -1.25 -9.24
CA ALA A 111 10.37 -0.45 -9.03
C ALA A 111 9.53 -0.40 -10.32
N ASN A 112 8.25 -0.14 -10.19
CA ASN A 112 7.37 0.11 -11.33
C ASN A 112 7.52 1.55 -11.82
N CYS A 113 7.58 1.77 -13.13
CA CYS A 113 7.66 3.11 -13.71
C CYS A 113 6.27 3.69 -13.91
N THR A 114 5.85 4.59 -13.04
CA THR A 114 4.53 5.24 -13.10
C THR A 114 4.41 6.29 -14.22
N SER A 115 5.54 6.67 -14.86
CA SER A 115 5.50 7.41 -16.12
C SER A 115 5.13 6.53 -17.33
N ARG A 116 5.00 5.24 -17.11
CA ARG A 116 4.38 4.29 -18.03
C ARG A 116 2.96 4.03 -17.52
N GLN A 117 1.99 4.08 -18.39
CA GLN A 117 0.57 4.05 -18.01
C GLN A 117 0.14 2.75 -17.33
N LYS A 118 0.63 1.61 -17.83
CA LYS A 118 0.21 0.27 -17.36
C LYS A 118 0.29 0.01 -15.86
N PRO A 119 1.36 0.40 -15.13
CA PRO A 119 1.38 0.18 -13.68
C PRO A 119 0.27 0.91 -12.91
N LEU A 120 -0.11 2.12 -13.37
CA LEU A 120 -1.18 2.89 -12.74
C LEU A 120 -2.57 2.37 -13.12
N GLU A 121 -2.77 2.00 -14.40
CA GLU A 121 -4.01 1.36 -14.85
C GLU A 121 -4.28 0.06 -14.10
N TRP A 122 -3.26 -0.79 -13.98
CA TRP A 122 -3.38 -2.02 -13.20
C TRP A 122 -3.63 -1.76 -11.71
N LEU A 123 -2.99 -0.76 -11.12
CA LEU A 123 -3.21 -0.41 -9.71
C LEU A 123 -4.66 -0.01 -9.46
N GLU A 124 -5.22 0.79 -10.34
CA GLU A 124 -6.63 1.19 -10.31
C GLU A 124 -7.56 -0.02 -10.47
N GLU A 125 -7.32 -0.87 -11.49
CA GLU A 125 -8.07 -2.10 -11.73
C GLU A 125 -7.99 -3.08 -10.54
N ALA A 126 -6.79 -3.32 -10.00
CA ALA A 126 -6.57 -4.22 -8.88
C ALA A 126 -7.27 -3.73 -7.60
N CYS A 127 -7.20 -2.43 -7.31
CA CYS A 127 -7.94 -1.85 -6.20
C CYS A 127 -9.45 -2.01 -6.37
N ALA A 128 -9.99 -1.72 -7.56
CA ALA A 128 -11.40 -1.88 -7.84
C ALA A 128 -11.85 -3.35 -7.66
N ALA A 129 -11.13 -4.29 -8.25
CA ALA A 129 -11.46 -5.73 -8.19
C ALA A 129 -11.42 -6.27 -6.74
N VAL A 130 -10.43 -5.87 -5.95
CA VAL A 130 -10.30 -6.31 -4.55
C VAL A 130 -11.44 -5.77 -3.69
N PHE A 131 -11.80 -4.50 -3.85
CA PHE A 131 -12.89 -3.88 -3.09
C PHE A 131 -14.27 -4.33 -3.56
N GLU A 132 -14.44 -4.68 -4.82
CA GLU A 132 -15.65 -5.33 -5.34
C GLU A 132 -15.83 -6.73 -4.73
N ALA A 133 -14.77 -7.55 -4.70
CA ALA A 133 -14.82 -8.91 -4.18
C ALA A 133 -14.93 -8.98 -2.64
N ALA A 134 -14.50 -7.94 -1.94
CA ALA A 134 -14.55 -7.86 -0.47
C ALA A 134 -15.23 -6.55 -0.01
N PRO A 135 -16.55 -6.39 -0.24
CA PRO A 135 -17.28 -5.13 0.00
C PRO A 135 -17.40 -4.73 1.47
N ALA A 136 -17.03 -5.60 2.40
CA ALA A 136 -16.97 -5.30 3.83
C ALA A 136 -15.64 -4.64 4.27
N LEU A 137 -14.68 -4.46 3.37
CA LEU A 137 -13.48 -3.69 3.66
C LEU A 137 -13.84 -2.25 4.01
N ALA A 138 -13.25 -1.75 5.08
CA ALA A 138 -13.47 -0.36 5.52
C ALA A 138 -12.60 0.64 4.75
N GLY A 139 -11.51 0.17 4.13
CA GLY A 139 -10.61 1.03 3.37
C GLY A 139 -9.21 0.45 3.20
N ALA A 140 -8.28 1.33 2.89
CA ALA A 140 -6.87 1.02 2.81
C ALA A 140 -6.03 2.05 3.57
N PHE A 141 -4.87 1.61 4.03
CA PHE A 141 -3.80 2.43 4.57
C PHE A 141 -2.59 2.31 3.65
N MET A 142 -2.18 3.41 3.04
CA MET A 142 -1.17 3.41 1.99
C MET A 142 0.12 4.11 2.44
N ILE A 143 1.25 3.43 2.26
CA ILE A 143 2.59 4.01 2.35
C ILE A 143 3.23 3.87 0.97
N THR A 144 3.49 4.99 0.31
CA THR A 144 4.00 5.03 -1.08
C THR A 144 5.51 4.87 -1.18
N MET A 145 6.25 5.11 -0.10
CA MET A 145 7.72 4.96 -0.01
C MET A 145 8.05 4.32 1.33
N SER A 146 8.63 3.12 1.32
CA SER A 146 8.91 2.35 2.52
C SER A 146 10.07 1.37 2.27
N GLU A 147 10.05 0.20 2.91
CA GLU A 147 11.03 -0.87 2.73
C GLU A 147 10.88 -1.57 1.38
N ASN A 148 9.70 -1.49 0.78
CA ASN A 148 9.40 -2.15 -0.48
C ASN A 148 9.55 -1.16 -1.65
N PRO A 149 10.22 -1.57 -2.74
CA PRO A 149 10.23 -0.78 -3.97
C PRO A 149 8.80 -0.57 -4.47
N THR A 150 8.48 0.65 -4.84
CA THR A 150 7.18 1.03 -5.40
C THR A 150 7.38 1.72 -6.76
N HIS A 151 7.37 3.04 -6.80
CA HIS A 151 7.60 3.84 -8.01
C HIS A 151 9.07 4.32 -8.13
N CYS A 152 9.43 4.94 -9.25
CA CYS A 152 10.82 5.36 -9.54
C CYS A 152 11.41 6.36 -8.52
N ASN A 153 10.59 7.13 -7.80
CA ASN A 153 11.09 8.00 -6.74
C ASN A 153 11.45 7.24 -5.45
N TYR A 154 11.18 5.95 -5.38
CA TYR A 154 11.60 5.10 -4.29
C TYR A 154 13.11 5.19 -4.07
N ALA A 155 13.53 5.32 -2.82
CA ALA A 155 14.94 5.52 -2.44
C ALA A 155 15.64 6.67 -3.19
N PHE A 156 14.87 7.68 -3.64
CA PHE A 156 15.38 8.88 -4.35
C PHE A 156 16.13 8.58 -5.64
N ASN A 157 15.82 7.49 -6.31
CA ASN A 157 16.56 7.00 -7.47
C ASN A 157 15.90 7.32 -8.82
N LYS A 158 14.87 8.19 -8.85
CA LYS A 158 14.17 8.54 -10.10
C LYS A 158 15.08 9.03 -11.22
N THR A 159 16.23 9.60 -10.88
CA THR A 159 17.22 10.09 -11.85
C THR A 159 17.82 9.00 -12.72
N ALA A 160 17.79 7.74 -12.28
CA ALA A 160 18.20 6.58 -13.07
C ALA A 160 17.15 6.16 -14.11
N CYS A 161 15.91 6.66 -14.01
CA CYS A 161 14.84 6.39 -14.98
C CYS A 161 14.76 7.51 -16.02
N PRO A 162 14.93 7.24 -17.31
CA PRO A 162 14.88 8.27 -18.36
C PRO A 162 13.52 8.97 -18.45
N LEU A 163 12.43 8.32 -18.03
CA LEU A 163 11.08 8.88 -18.07
C LEU A 163 10.71 9.67 -16.81
N CYS A 164 11.38 9.40 -15.67
CA CYS A 164 11.03 10.00 -14.37
C CYS A 164 12.04 11.04 -13.90
N ARG A 165 13.25 11.09 -14.50
CA ARG A 165 14.37 11.91 -14.01
C ARG A 165 14.02 13.39 -13.84
N ASP A 166 13.27 13.93 -14.79
CA ASP A 166 12.93 15.36 -14.85
C ASP A 166 11.55 15.67 -14.25
N ARG A 167 10.83 14.65 -13.76
CA ARG A 167 9.55 14.83 -13.11
C ARG A 167 9.69 15.23 -11.64
N ASP A 168 8.74 16.00 -11.10
CA ASP A 168 8.67 16.25 -9.66
C ASP A 168 8.36 14.93 -8.92
N GLY A 169 9.12 14.64 -7.85
CA GLY A 169 8.86 13.46 -7.02
C GLY A 169 7.49 13.47 -6.35
N ALA A 170 6.94 14.66 -6.09
CA ALA A 170 5.61 14.82 -5.54
C ALA A 170 4.51 14.36 -6.51
N ASP A 171 4.69 14.61 -7.83
CA ASP A 171 3.76 14.10 -8.85
C ASP A 171 3.76 12.58 -8.90
N LEU A 172 4.96 11.95 -8.84
CA LEU A 172 5.09 10.49 -8.85
C LEU A 172 4.43 9.82 -7.64
N ILE A 173 4.40 10.49 -6.50
CA ILE A 173 3.70 10.01 -5.30
C ILE A 173 2.19 10.19 -5.46
N ALA A 174 1.76 11.40 -5.84
CA ALA A 174 0.34 11.74 -5.90
C ALA A 174 -0.42 10.93 -6.96
N GLU A 175 0.19 10.64 -8.12
CA GLU A 175 -0.47 9.84 -9.18
C GLU A 175 -0.71 8.39 -8.75
N VAL A 176 0.18 7.80 -7.93
CA VAL A 176 -0.01 6.47 -7.34
C VAL A 176 -1.20 6.48 -6.39
N VAL A 177 -1.28 7.47 -5.51
CA VAL A 177 -2.41 7.61 -4.59
C VAL A 177 -3.71 7.83 -5.35
N ALA A 178 -3.68 8.65 -6.39
CA ALA A 178 -4.86 8.93 -7.21
C ALA A 178 -5.37 7.68 -7.96
N ALA A 179 -4.48 6.82 -8.47
CA ALA A 179 -4.87 5.55 -9.09
C ALA A 179 -5.54 4.61 -8.09
N ALA A 180 -4.96 4.46 -6.89
CA ALA A 180 -5.55 3.64 -5.84
C ALA A 180 -6.91 4.20 -5.38
N GLU A 181 -7.02 5.52 -5.21
CA GLU A 181 -8.26 6.20 -4.82
C GLU A 181 -9.38 5.95 -5.84
N ARG A 182 -9.12 6.14 -7.12
CA ARG A 182 -10.13 5.89 -8.16
C ARG A 182 -10.60 4.44 -8.16
N GLY A 183 -9.66 3.47 -8.08
CA GLY A 183 -10.03 2.06 -8.03
C GLY A 183 -10.86 1.70 -6.80
N ILE A 184 -10.46 2.13 -5.61
CA ILE A 184 -11.20 1.87 -4.37
C ILE A 184 -12.60 2.47 -4.43
N HIS A 185 -12.72 3.73 -4.79
CA HIS A 185 -14.00 4.43 -4.77
C HIS A 185 -14.92 4.06 -5.93
N ALA A 186 -14.40 3.51 -7.04
CA ALA A 186 -15.22 2.95 -8.10
C ALA A 186 -16.09 1.78 -7.61
N SER A 187 -15.55 0.93 -6.73
CA SER A 187 -16.26 -0.25 -6.20
C SER A 187 -16.82 -0.03 -4.79
N SER A 188 -16.19 0.81 -3.98
CA SER A 188 -16.58 1.09 -2.60
C SER A 188 -16.50 2.58 -2.28
N PRO A 189 -17.48 3.40 -2.69
CA PRO A 189 -17.44 4.85 -2.51
C PRO A 189 -17.35 5.32 -1.06
N GLY A 190 -17.75 4.48 -0.09
CA GLY A 190 -17.68 4.77 1.34
C GLY A 190 -16.39 4.31 2.02
N ALA A 191 -15.51 3.60 1.33
CA ALA A 191 -14.24 3.15 1.85
C ALA A 191 -13.28 4.33 2.07
N LYS A 192 -12.44 4.24 3.11
CA LYS A 192 -11.49 5.29 3.42
C LYS A 192 -10.10 4.92 2.90
N LEU A 193 -9.48 5.81 2.14
CA LEU A 193 -8.07 5.72 1.81
C LEU A 193 -7.27 6.64 2.73
N LEU A 194 -6.48 6.05 3.63
CA LEU A 194 -5.53 6.76 4.49
C LEU A 194 -4.16 6.75 3.82
N VAL A 195 -3.51 7.88 3.72
CA VAL A 195 -2.18 8.00 3.10
C VAL A 195 -1.21 8.58 4.11
N SER A 196 -0.09 7.86 4.32
CA SER A 196 0.96 8.28 5.23
C SER A 196 2.07 9.00 4.50
N ASP A 197 2.60 10.06 5.13
CA ASP A 197 3.78 10.80 4.69
C ASP A 197 5.11 10.10 5.04
N TRP A 198 5.07 8.85 5.43
CA TRP A 198 6.26 8.07 5.74
C TRP A 198 7.27 8.11 4.58
N ALA A 199 8.50 8.48 4.89
CA ALA A 199 9.60 8.64 3.95
C ALA A 199 9.39 9.68 2.80
N TRP A 200 8.36 10.51 2.84
CA TRP A 200 8.20 11.60 1.87
C TRP A 200 9.25 12.69 2.11
N ARG A 201 10.28 12.66 1.28
CA ARG A 201 11.40 13.61 1.33
C ARG A 201 12.08 13.73 -0.02
N GLU A 202 12.82 14.79 -0.21
CA GLU A 202 13.73 14.96 -1.34
C GLU A 202 15.12 14.40 -1.00
N LYS A 203 15.86 14.00 -2.03
CA LYS A 203 17.23 13.51 -1.87
C LYS A 203 18.11 14.60 -1.23
N GLY A 204 18.84 14.23 -0.17
CA GLY A 204 19.77 15.15 0.51
C GLY A 204 19.15 16.05 1.57
N THR A 205 17.86 15.89 1.86
CA THR A 205 17.19 16.61 2.96
C THR A 205 16.93 15.62 4.11
N ASP A 206 17.73 15.69 5.16
CA ASP A 206 17.59 14.73 6.28
C ASP A 206 16.66 15.20 7.40
N THR A 207 16.32 16.48 7.46
CA THR A 207 15.68 17.04 8.67
C THR A 207 14.38 17.82 8.44
N ASP A 208 14.21 18.53 7.34
CA ASP A 208 12.96 19.26 7.09
C ASP A 208 12.43 19.02 5.69
N ASN A 209 11.45 18.14 5.62
CA ASN A 209 10.75 17.82 4.39
C ASN A 209 9.36 18.48 4.30
N ALA A 210 9.06 19.44 5.17
CA ALA A 210 7.74 20.05 5.24
C ALA A 210 7.32 20.66 3.90
N ALA A 211 8.23 21.31 3.20
CA ALA A 211 7.96 21.88 1.87
C ALA A 211 7.63 20.78 0.83
N PHE A 212 8.40 19.69 0.82
CA PHE A 212 8.13 18.57 -0.08
C PHE A 212 6.82 17.86 0.27
N LYS A 213 6.59 17.58 1.56
CA LYS A 213 5.34 16.98 2.04
C LYS A 213 4.14 17.84 1.64
N ARG A 214 4.22 19.16 1.79
CA ARG A 214 3.17 20.09 1.36
C ARG A 214 2.90 20.00 -0.13
N LYS A 215 3.95 19.96 -0.97
CA LYS A 215 3.78 19.74 -2.42
C LYS A 215 3.04 18.45 -2.74
N VAL A 216 3.31 17.35 -2.03
CA VAL A 216 2.58 16.09 -2.23
C VAL A 216 1.13 16.26 -1.79
N ILE A 217 0.89 16.79 -0.59
CA ILE A 217 -0.46 16.99 -0.03
C ILE A 217 -1.33 17.83 -0.96
N ASP A 218 -0.79 18.92 -1.52
CA ASP A 218 -1.50 19.81 -2.44
C ASP A 218 -1.95 19.10 -3.74
N ARG A 219 -1.31 17.98 -4.08
CA ARG A 219 -1.60 17.17 -5.28
C ARG A 219 -2.46 15.93 -5.01
N LEU A 220 -2.68 15.60 -3.73
CA LEU A 220 -3.50 14.44 -3.37
C LEU A 220 -4.97 14.64 -3.79
N PRO A 221 -5.69 13.57 -4.14
CA PRO A 221 -7.13 13.62 -4.28
C PRO A 221 -7.78 14.13 -2.98
N LYS A 222 -8.86 14.90 -3.11
CA LYS A 222 -9.56 15.49 -1.96
C LYS A 222 -10.25 14.45 -1.06
N ASN A 223 -10.49 13.26 -1.58
CA ASN A 223 -11.21 12.18 -0.89
C ASN A 223 -10.29 11.28 -0.06
N VAL A 224 -8.99 11.59 0.05
CA VAL A 224 -8.05 10.81 0.87
C VAL A 224 -7.91 11.41 2.26
N TRP A 225 -7.64 10.56 3.23
CA TRP A 225 -7.32 10.93 4.60
C TRP A 225 -5.80 10.95 4.74
N PHE A 226 -5.27 12.07 5.21
CA PHE A 226 -3.84 12.21 5.44
C PHE A 226 -3.47 11.81 6.87
N MET A 227 -2.40 11.03 7.00
CA MET A 227 -1.84 10.62 8.28
C MET A 227 -0.35 10.98 8.34
N SER A 228 0.03 11.70 9.38
CA SER A 228 1.42 12.07 9.65
C SER A 228 1.83 11.65 11.06
N ILE A 229 3.11 11.33 11.23
CA ILE A 229 3.71 11.12 12.55
C ILE A 229 4.16 12.50 13.08
N SER A 230 3.44 12.99 14.08
CA SER A 230 3.61 14.38 14.55
C SER A 230 4.79 14.60 15.51
N GLU A 231 5.28 13.55 16.16
CA GLU A 231 6.25 13.68 17.27
C GLU A 231 7.48 12.79 17.14
N TRP A 232 7.82 12.42 15.92
CA TRP A 232 9.00 11.61 15.66
C TRP A 232 10.29 12.25 16.19
N GLY A 233 11.00 11.57 17.09
CA GLY A 233 12.26 12.04 17.64
C GLY A 233 12.17 13.18 18.65
N LYS A 234 10.98 13.61 19.06
CA LYS A 234 10.77 14.58 20.15
C LYS A 234 10.83 13.89 21.50
N GLU A 235 11.41 14.59 22.48
CA GLU A 235 11.31 14.16 23.88
C GLU A 235 9.87 14.33 24.33
N THR A 236 9.24 13.24 24.78
CA THR A 236 7.93 13.32 25.40
C THR A 236 8.11 13.72 26.87
N GLY A 237 7.29 14.66 27.38
CA GLY A 237 7.38 15.12 28.78
C GLY A 237 7.07 14.07 29.85
N ALA A 238 6.71 12.84 29.47
CA ALA A 238 6.47 11.72 30.35
C ALA A 238 7.66 10.76 30.31
N GLY A 239 8.53 10.88 31.28
CA GLY A 239 9.59 9.90 31.55
C GLY A 239 10.88 10.02 30.74
N GLY A 240 11.10 11.10 29.99
CA GLY A 240 12.37 11.35 29.27
C GLY A 240 12.69 10.37 28.14
N VAL A 241 11.70 9.66 27.61
CA VAL A 241 11.86 8.73 26.50
C VAL A 241 11.72 9.49 25.18
N LYS A 242 12.72 9.33 24.29
CA LYS A 242 12.60 9.80 22.91
C LYS A 242 11.70 8.83 22.12
N GLY A 243 10.65 9.35 21.51
CA GLY A 243 9.78 8.60 20.63
C GLY A 243 10.38 8.39 19.24
#